data_1ad5afc9953bb06ad070e1e2f27ceaf6
#
_entry.id   1ad5afc9953bb06ad070e1e2f27ceaf6
#
_cell.length_a   1.000
_cell.length_b   1.000
_cell.length_c   1.000
_cell.angle_alpha   90.00
_cell.angle_beta   90.00
_cell.angle_gamma   90.00
#
_symmetry.space_group_name_H-M   'P 1'
#
loop_
_entity.id
_entity.type
_entity.pdbx_description
1 polymer ?
#
loop_
_entity_poly.entity_id
_entity_poly.type
_entity_poly.pdbx_seq_one_letter_code
_entity_poly.pdbx_strand_id
1 'polypeptide(L)'
;NSVNLLPLNLKKYESIAVIGPNAKPFPNLGKIDYALYLQGGGSGRNWYKKEALISPFAGIKEFMRNGIQVSYAAGVKTSNIRENKQLLSKKNEVLIKEASELAAKTDLVIRVVGLSGFDESEGRDRDSARLPGAQETLIRSVVKKNPNSIVITIAGSYVDMSQWIDSV
;
A
#
# COMPACT_ATOMS: atom_id res chain seq x y z
N ASN A 1 -5.57 -15.87 -7.28
CA ASN A 1 -6.25 -15.37 -8.50
C ASN A 1 -7.63 -16.05 -8.66
N SER A 2 -8.44 -16.00 -7.58
CA SER A 2 -9.75 -16.71 -7.50
C SER A 2 -10.76 -16.26 -8.56
N VAL A 3 -10.63 -15.04 -9.07
CA VAL A 3 -11.54 -14.47 -10.08
C VAL A 3 -10.89 -14.28 -11.46
N ASN A 4 -9.75 -14.92 -11.71
CA ASN A 4 -9.01 -14.87 -12.98
C ASN A 4 -8.70 -13.43 -13.47
N LEU A 5 -8.36 -12.52 -12.56
CA LEU A 5 -8.01 -11.14 -12.90
C LEU A 5 -6.69 -11.02 -13.66
N LEU A 6 -5.75 -11.88 -13.38
CA LEU A 6 -4.40 -11.84 -13.98
C LEU A 6 -4.23 -12.90 -15.08
N PRO A 7 -3.64 -12.52 -16.23
CA PRO A 7 -3.12 -11.19 -16.56
C PRO A 7 -4.26 -10.17 -16.82
N LEU A 8 -4.01 -8.89 -16.48
CA LEU A 8 -5.01 -7.84 -16.66
C LEU A 8 -5.30 -7.58 -18.14
N ASN A 9 -6.57 -7.56 -18.49
CA ASN A 9 -7.03 -7.02 -19.76
C ASN A 9 -7.50 -5.57 -19.55
N LEU A 10 -6.61 -4.62 -19.80
CA LEU A 10 -6.86 -3.20 -19.55
C LEU A 10 -8.02 -2.61 -20.33
N LYS A 11 -8.44 -3.23 -21.45
CA LYS A 11 -9.61 -2.79 -22.23
C LYS A 11 -10.94 -2.93 -21.50
N LYS A 12 -10.95 -3.64 -20.35
CA LYS A 12 -12.14 -3.85 -19.53
C LYS A 12 -12.37 -2.79 -18.45
N TYR A 13 -11.42 -1.87 -18.27
CA TYR A 13 -11.43 -0.94 -17.15
C TYR A 13 -11.33 0.50 -17.62
N GLU A 14 -12.21 1.36 -17.10
CA GLU A 14 -12.18 2.81 -17.30
C GLU A 14 -11.59 3.53 -16.09
N SER A 15 -11.64 2.87 -14.92
CA SER A 15 -11.16 3.44 -13.65
C SER A 15 -10.40 2.44 -12.80
N ILE A 16 -9.29 2.89 -12.20
CA ILE A 16 -8.45 2.12 -11.28
C ILE A 16 -8.24 2.92 -10.00
N ALA A 17 -8.46 2.29 -8.85
CA ALA A 17 -8.03 2.81 -7.56
C ALA A 17 -6.70 2.18 -7.15
N VAL A 18 -5.69 2.99 -6.88
CA VAL A 18 -4.44 2.55 -6.24
C VAL A 18 -4.50 2.91 -4.76
N ILE A 19 -4.53 1.90 -3.90
CA ILE A 19 -4.79 2.07 -2.47
C ILE A 19 -3.66 1.47 -1.66
N GLY A 20 -3.23 2.18 -0.64
CA GLY A 20 -2.29 1.61 0.34
C GLY A 20 -1.13 2.52 0.71
N PRO A 21 -0.50 2.25 1.86
CA PRO A 21 0.55 3.09 2.42
C PRO A 21 1.85 3.03 1.60
N ASN A 22 2.10 1.93 0.88
CA ASN A 22 3.29 1.76 0.06
C ASN A 22 3.07 2.25 -1.40
N ALA A 23 1.87 2.72 -1.76
CA ALA A 23 1.57 3.18 -3.11
C ALA A 23 2.26 4.50 -3.47
N LYS A 24 2.35 5.43 -2.53
CA LYS A 24 3.09 6.70 -2.69
C LYS A 24 3.47 7.29 -1.33
N PRO A 25 4.41 8.27 -1.30
CA PRO A 25 4.76 8.98 -0.07
C PRO A 25 3.53 9.56 0.62
N PHE A 26 3.43 9.36 1.93
CA PHE A 26 2.40 10.04 2.73
C PHE A 26 2.73 11.54 2.82
N PRO A 27 1.78 12.45 2.58
CA PRO A 27 2.09 13.90 2.47
C PRO A 27 2.73 14.52 3.71
N ASN A 28 2.67 13.87 4.86
CA ASN A 28 3.11 14.38 6.15
C ASN A 28 4.04 13.41 6.91
N LEU A 29 4.89 12.66 6.21
CA LEU A 29 5.96 11.90 6.86
C LEU A 29 7.03 12.80 7.52
N GLY A 30 6.86 14.13 7.45
CA GLY A 30 7.78 15.11 7.98
C GLY A 30 9.10 15.12 7.20
N LYS A 31 10.22 15.13 7.93
CA LYS A 31 11.56 15.04 7.35
C LYS A 31 11.97 13.62 6.95
N ILE A 32 11.06 12.63 7.05
CA ILE A 32 11.39 11.25 6.72
C ILE A 32 11.44 11.11 5.21
N ASP A 33 12.56 10.67 4.74
CA ASP A 33 12.80 10.40 3.33
C ASP A 33 11.95 9.21 2.88
N TYR A 34 11.17 9.38 1.82
CA TYR A 34 10.32 8.32 1.26
C TYR A 34 11.11 7.06 0.87
N ALA A 35 12.34 7.23 0.46
CA ALA A 35 13.12 6.05 0.12
C ALA A 35 13.69 5.34 1.36
N LEU A 36 13.95 6.04 2.46
CA LEU A 36 14.19 5.40 3.75
C LEU A 36 12.95 4.59 4.17
N TYR A 37 11.76 5.10 3.84
CA TYR A 37 10.51 4.38 4.04
C TYR A 37 10.43 3.10 3.22
N LEU A 38 10.88 3.11 1.95
CA LEU A 38 10.79 1.97 1.04
C LEU A 38 11.99 1.01 1.08
N GLN A 39 13.18 1.50 1.35
CA GLN A 39 14.42 0.70 1.21
C GLN A 39 14.96 0.13 2.52
N GLY A 40 14.38 0.54 3.64
CA GLY A 40 14.97 0.19 4.93
C GLY A 40 16.26 0.94 5.22
N GLY A 41 16.87 0.61 6.35
CA GLY A 41 18.13 1.16 6.82
C GLY A 41 19.24 0.11 6.86
N GLY A 42 20.45 0.52 7.22
CA GLY A 42 21.58 -0.39 7.41
C GLY A 42 22.69 -0.24 6.37
N SER A 43 23.64 -1.16 6.38
CA SER A 43 24.84 -1.16 5.54
C SER A 43 24.56 -1.31 4.05
N GLY A 44 23.46 -1.97 3.68
CA GLY A 44 23.00 -2.15 2.30
C GLY A 44 22.26 -0.95 1.70
N ARG A 45 22.18 0.18 2.42
CA ARG A 45 21.46 1.35 1.95
C ARG A 45 22.15 1.99 0.74
N ASN A 46 21.39 2.10 -0.36
CA ASN A 46 21.84 2.80 -1.56
C ASN A 46 21.50 4.30 -1.50
N TRP A 47 22.43 5.13 -1.98
CA TRP A 47 22.18 6.55 -2.22
C TRP A 47 21.50 6.73 -3.58
N TYR A 48 20.48 7.53 -3.64
CA TYR A 48 19.72 7.81 -4.87
C TYR A 48 19.36 9.30 -4.93
N LYS A 49 19.10 9.77 -6.12
CA LYS A 49 18.51 11.08 -6.34
C LYS A 49 17.00 10.98 -6.10
N LYS A 50 16.45 11.86 -5.28
CA LYS A 50 15.01 11.85 -4.93
C LYS A 50 14.11 11.91 -6.17
N GLU A 51 14.55 12.63 -7.18
CA GLU A 51 13.87 12.81 -8.45
C GLU A 51 13.80 11.53 -9.30
N ALA A 52 14.68 10.57 -9.03
CA ALA A 52 14.70 9.26 -9.71
C ALA A 52 13.71 8.25 -9.10
N LEU A 53 13.09 8.57 -7.97
CA LEU A 53 12.15 7.69 -7.30
C LEU A 53 10.77 7.76 -7.94
N ILE A 54 10.36 6.65 -8.54
CA ILE A 54 9.02 6.48 -9.07
C ILE A 54 8.23 5.61 -8.10
N SER A 55 7.20 6.20 -7.48
CA SER A 55 6.29 5.41 -6.62
C SER A 55 5.40 4.48 -7.44
N PRO A 56 4.90 3.37 -6.87
CA PRO A 56 3.95 2.50 -7.55
C PRO A 56 2.76 3.26 -8.14
N PHE A 57 2.19 4.21 -7.39
CA PHE A 57 1.11 5.05 -7.89
C PHE A 57 1.53 5.89 -9.10
N ALA A 58 2.69 6.52 -9.05
CA ALA A 58 3.17 7.35 -10.15
C ALA A 58 3.42 6.52 -11.42
N GLY A 59 4.06 5.35 -11.27
CA GLY A 59 4.33 4.44 -12.38
C GLY A 59 3.03 3.89 -13.01
N ILE A 60 2.08 3.45 -12.19
CA ILE A 60 0.77 2.98 -12.66
C ILE A 60 0.02 4.10 -13.38
N LYS A 61 -0.03 5.29 -12.78
CA LYS A 61 -0.72 6.44 -13.38
C LYS A 61 -0.12 6.84 -14.72
N GLU A 62 1.19 6.87 -14.82
CA GLU A 62 1.89 7.18 -16.08
C GLU A 62 1.65 6.11 -17.15
N PHE A 63 1.69 4.84 -16.77
CA PHE A 63 1.40 3.75 -17.70
C PHE A 63 -0.04 3.78 -18.23
N MET A 64 -1.02 4.20 -17.40
CA MET A 64 -2.45 4.23 -17.72
C MET A 64 -2.92 5.56 -18.33
N ARG A 65 -2.01 6.52 -18.62
CA ARG A 65 -2.35 7.89 -19.05
C ARG A 65 -3.26 8.00 -20.28
N ASN A 66 -3.37 6.95 -21.09
CA ASN A 66 -4.08 6.96 -22.35
C ASN A 66 -5.53 6.41 -22.25
N GLY A 67 -6.28 6.79 -21.24
CA GLY A 67 -7.72 6.53 -21.21
C GLY A 67 -8.28 5.89 -19.94
N ILE A 68 -7.43 5.48 -18.99
CA ILE A 68 -7.91 4.94 -17.71
C ILE A 68 -7.73 5.99 -16.61
N GLN A 69 -8.80 6.29 -15.89
CA GLN A 69 -8.73 7.20 -14.75
C GLN A 69 -8.08 6.48 -13.56
N VAL A 70 -6.97 7.02 -13.05
CA VAL A 70 -6.27 6.46 -11.88
C VAL A 70 -6.41 7.37 -10.67
N SER A 71 -7.04 6.86 -9.63
CA SER A 71 -7.28 7.54 -8.34
C SER A 71 -6.46 6.92 -7.22
N TYR A 72 -6.25 7.67 -6.13
CA TYR A 72 -5.44 7.21 -5.00
C TYR A 72 -6.15 7.41 -3.66
N ALA A 73 -6.00 6.44 -2.77
CA ALA A 73 -6.27 6.59 -1.35
C ALA A 73 -5.16 5.94 -0.52
N ALA A 74 -4.76 6.60 0.57
CA ALA A 74 -3.75 6.06 1.47
C ALA A 74 -4.21 4.78 2.20
N GLY A 75 -5.48 4.70 2.51
CA GLY A 75 -6.11 3.57 3.21
C GLY A 75 -5.72 3.43 4.66
N VAL A 76 -4.43 3.45 4.95
CA VAL A 76 -3.90 3.47 6.33
C VAL A 76 -2.66 4.34 6.40
N LYS A 77 -2.43 4.89 7.59
CA LYS A 77 -1.16 5.49 7.96
C LYS A 77 -0.36 4.47 8.76
N THR A 78 0.84 4.18 8.33
CA THR A 78 1.79 3.37 9.12
C THR A 78 2.38 4.22 10.24
N SER A 79 2.54 3.63 11.43
CA SER A 79 3.04 4.39 12.58
C SER A 79 4.53 4.66 12.48
N ASN A 80 4.94 5.88 12.85
CA ASN A 80 6.27 6.08 13.41
C ASN A 80 6.22 5.66 14.89
N ILE A 81 7.33 5.23 15.44
CA ILE A 81 7.52 4.77 16.83
C ILE A 81 6.98 5.77 17.90
N ARG A 82 6.67 7.01 17.53
CA ARG A 82 6.28 8.10 18.42
C ARG A 82 4.80 8.51 18.38
N GLU A 83 3.95 7.87 17.58
CA GLU A 83 2.54 8.23 17.49
C GLU A 83 1.69 7.55 18.57
N ASN A 84 0.73 8.30 19.11
CA ASN A 84 -0.26 7.74 20.03
C ASN A 84 -1.13 6.70 19.31
N LYS A 85 -1.12 5.45 19.79
CA LYS A 85 -1.80 4.31 19.18
C LYS A 85 -3.31 4.51 19.01
N GLN A 86 -3.98 5.16 19.97
CA GLN A 86 -5.43 5.43 19.90
C GLN A 86 -5.75 6.46 18.81
N LEU A 87 -4.95 7.52 18.70
CA LEU A 87 -5.13 8.54 17.68
C LEU A 87 -4.87 7.98 16.29
N LEU A 88 -3.85 7.11 16.16
CA LEU A 88 -3.55 6.41 14.91
C LEU A 88 -4.70 5.48 14.50
N SER A 89 -5.30 4.73 15.45
CA SER A 89 -6.45 3.86 15.18
C SER A 89 -7.62 4.66 14.61
N LYS A 90 -8.03 5.74 15.25
CA LYS A 90 -9.13 6.60 14.76
C LYS A 90 -8.84 7.18 13.38
N LYS A 91 -7.61 7.62 13.12
CA LYS A 91 -7.21 8.10 11.78
C LYS A 91 -7.30 6.99 10.74
N ASN A 92 -6.87 5.78 11.07
CA ASN A 92 -6.94 4.65 10.15
C ASN A 92 -8.38 4.21 9.86
N GLU A 93 -9.29 4.30 10.80
CA GLU A 93 -10.72 4.05 10.55
C GLU A 93 -11.29 4.98 9.46
N VAL A 94 -10.98 6.28 9.54
CA VAL A 94 -11.38 7.25 8.51
C VAL A 94 -10.74 6.94 7.16
N LEU A 95 -9.43 6.71 7.13
CA LEU A 95 -8.70 6.41 5.88
C LEU A 95 -9.16 5.10 5.23
N ILE A 96 -9.47 4.07 6.01
CA ILE A 96 -10.01 2.79 5.51
C ILE A 96 -11.41 3.01 4.92
N LYS A 97 -12.24 3.84 5.56
CA LYS A 97 -13.56 4.18 5.04
C LYS A 97 -13.46 4.90 3.69
N GLU A 98 -12.65 5.94 3.60
CA GLU A 98 -12.40 6.69 2.34
C GLU A 98 -11.88 5.76 1.22
N ALA A 99 -10.92 4.89 1.54
CA ALA A 99 -10.38 3.92 0.60
C ALA A 99 -11.44 2.91 0.12
N SER A 100 -12.31 2.46 1.03
CA SER A 100 -13.40 1.54 0.72
C SER A 100 -14.48 2.19 -0.15
N GLU A 101 -14.77 3.47 0.09
CA GLU A 101 -15.71 4.25 -0.73
C GLU A 101 -15.15 4.50 -2.14
N LEU A 102 -13.84 4.76 -2.26
CA LEU A 102 -13.17 4.87 -3.55
C LEU A 102 -13.21 3.53 -4.30
N ALA A 103 -12.89 2.43 -3.61
CA ALA A 103 -12.91 1.09 -4.19
C ALA A 103 -14.29 0.71 -4.76
N ALA A 104 -15.37 1.11 -4.07
CA ALA A 104 -16.75 0.84 -4.52
C ALA A 104 -17.15 1.58 -5.82
N LYS A 105 -16.40 2.61 -6.20
CA LYS A 105 -16.69 3.47 -7.36
C LYS A 105 -15.74 3.24 -8.54
N THR A 106 -14.83 2.28 -8.45
CA THR A 106 -13.82 1.99 -9.48
C THR A 106 -13.95 0.56 -9.99
N ASP A 107 -13.56 0.33 -11.24
CA ASP A 107 -13.68 -0.99 -11.88
C ASP A 107 -12.66 -1.99 -11.35
N LEU A 108 -11.45 -1.50 -11.02
CA LEU A 108 -10.33 -2.31 -10.54
C LEU A 108 -9.64 -1.63 -9.38
N VAL A 109 -9.22 -2.40 -8.39
CA VAL A 109 -8.40 -1.91 -7.27
C VAL A 109 -7.05 -2.58 -7.26
N ILE A 110 -5.99 -1.78 -7.15
CA ILE A 110 -4.62 -2.24 -6.90
C ILE A 110 -4.21 -1.76 -5.51
N ARG A 111 -4.10 -2.68 -4.57
CA ARG A 111 -3.65 -2.38 -3.20
C ARG A 111 -2.15 -2.56 -3.12
N VAL A 112 -1.43 -1.55 -2.64
CA VAL A 112 0.02 -1.59 -2.44
C VAL A 112 0.30 -1.48 -0.96
N VAL A 113 0.61 -2.59 -0.34
CA VAL A 113 0.84 -2.77 1.08
C VAL A 113 2.24 -3.33 1.33
N GLY A 114 2.66 -3.41 2.57
CA GLY A 114 3.96 -4.04 2.87
C GLY A 114 4.65 -3.47 4.07
N LEU A 115 5.93 -3.69 4.09
CA LEU A 115 6.86 -3.25 5.12
C LEU A 115 7.48 -1.91 4.73
N SER A 116 8.02 -1.23 5.72
CA SER A 116 8.77 0.01 5.54
C SER A 116 10.15 -0.12 6.18
N GLY A 117 11.04 0.83 5.93
CA GLY A 117 12.33 0.90 6.60
C GLY A 117 12.27 1.04 8.12
N PHE A 118 11.08 1.27 8.69
CA PHE A 118 10.86 1.21 10.13
C PHE A 118 10.55 -0.21 10.61
N ASP A 119 10.05 -1.06 9.73
CA ASP A 119 9.72 -2.45 10.01
C ASP A 119 10.90 -3.37 9.71
N GLU A 120 11.71 -3.01 8.72
CA GLU A 120 12.88 -3.77 8.27
C GLU A 120 14.14 -2.92 8.40
N SER A 121 15.02 -3.29 9.30
CA SER A 121 16.33 -2.64 9.45
C SER A 121 17.37 -3.63 9.96
N GLU A 122 18.63 -3.44 9.56
CA GLU A 122 19.75 -4.20 10.10
C GLU A 122 19.82 -4.06 11.63
N GLY A 123 20.11 -5.17 12.30
CA GLY A 123 20.28 -5.22 13.75
C GLY A 123 18.98 -5.19 14.57
N ARG A 124 17.81 -5.34 13.94
CA ARG A 124 16.54 -5.39 14.63
C ARG A 124 15.56 -6.36 13.95
N ASP A 125 15.06 -7.32 14.72
CA ASP A 125 14.01 -8.21 14.26
C ASP A 125 12.62 -7.62 14.46
N ARG A 126 11.67 -8.07 13.67
CA ARG A 126 10.26 -7.75 13.82
C ARG A 126 9.61 -8.65 14.86
N ASP A 127 8.71 -8.08 15.65
CA ASP A 127 7.93 -8.83 16.64
C ASP A 127 6.87 -9.76 16.01
N SER A 128 6.55 -9.53 14.73
CA SER A 128 5.53 -10.29 14.01
C SER A 128 5.86 -10.35 12.52
N ALA A 129 5.57 -11.49 11.90
CA ALA A 129 5.65 -11.67 10.44
C ALA A 129 4.44 -11.06 9.69
N ARG A 130 3.41 -10.57 10.38
CA ARG A 130 2.21 -9.97 9.79
C ARG A 130 2.48 -8.57 9.22
N LEU A 131 1.60 -8.11 8.37
CA LEU A 131 1.62 -6.71 7.91
C LEU A 131 1.44 -5.75 9.09
N PRO A 132 2.26 -4.70 9.21
CA PRO A 132 2.19 -3.77 10.33
C PRO A 132 0.92 -2.91 10.30
N GLY A 133 0.45 -2.57 11.49
CA GLY A 133 -0.68 -1.68 11.68
C GLY A 133 -2.01 -2.24 11.19
N ALA A 134 -2.81 -1.40 10.53
CA ALA A 134 -4.16 -1.74 10.09
C ALA A 134 -4.23 -2.21 8.62
N GLN A 135 -3.11 -2.59 8.00
CA GLN A 135 -3.04 -2.95 6.58
C GLN A 135 -3.91 -4.17 6.22
N GLU A 136 -3.94 -5.19 7.08
CA GLU A 136 -4.80 -6.36 6.85
C GLU A 136 -6.30 -6.01 6.94
N THR A 137 -6.66 -5.09 7.85
CA THR A 137 -8.02 -4.56 7.92
C THR A 137 -8.38 -3.78 6.66
N LEU A 138 -7.46 -2.99 6.13
CA LEU A 138 -7.62 -2.31 4.84
C LEU A 138 -7.88 -3.32 3.71
N ILE A 139 -7.06 -4.37 3.61
CA ILE A 139 -7.22 -5.40 2.58
C ILE A 139 -8.63 -5.99 2.62
N ARG A 140 -9.07 -6.46 3.79
CA ARG A 140 -10.40 -7.07 3.97
C ARG A 140 -11.55 -6.08 3.72
N SER A 141 -11.41 -4.81 4.12
CA SER A 141 -12.44 -3.80 3.93
C SER A 141 -12.62 -3.41 2.46
N VAL A 142 -11.52 -3.30 1.74
CA VAL A 142 -11.52 -2.93 0.32
C VAL A 142 -12.08 -4.06 -0.55
N VAL A 143 -11.66 -5.31 -0.34
CA VAL A 143 -12.13 -6.44 -1.15
C VAL A 143 -13.63 -6.69 -0.97
N LYS A 144 -14.19 -6.42 0.22
CA LYS A 144 -15.63 -6.48 0.44
C LYS A 144 -16.43 -5.48 -0.41
N LYS A 145 -15.79 -4.36 -0.80
CA LYS A 145 -16.41 -3.32 -1.62
C LYS A 145 -16.17 -3.52 -3.11
N ASN A 146 -15.01 -4.05 -3.46
CA ASN A 146 -14.67 -4.36 -4.85
C ASN A 146 -13.84 -5.66 -4.90
N PRO A 147 -14.43 -6.79 -5.32
CA PRO A 147 -13.72 -8.06 -5.47
C PRO A 147 -12.73 -8.06 -6.64
N ASN A 148 -12.87 -7.15 -7.63
CA ASN A 148 -11.87 -6.96 -8.68
C ASN A 148 -10.63 -6.26 -8.10
N SER A 149 -9.90 -7.00 -7.28
CA SER A 149 -8.85 -6.44 -6.45
C SER A 149 -7.57 -7.26 -6.51
N ILE A 150 -6.44 -6.55 -6.66
CA ILE A 150 -5.08 -7.11 -6.63
C ILE A 150 -4.36 -6.59 -5.40
N VAL A 151 -3.54 -7.42 -4.78
CA VAL A 151 -2.61 -7.01 -3.72
C VAL A 151 -1.18 -7.12 -4.24
N ILE A 152 -0.45 -6.02 -4.13
CA ILE A 152 1.00 -5.95 -4.31
C ILE A 152 1.61 -5.79 -2.93
N THR A 153 2.43 -6.74 -2.52
CA THR A 153 3.16 -6.68 -1.24
C THR A 153 4.60 -6.28 -1.50
N ILE A 154 5.03 -5.18 -0.88
CA ILE A 154 6.43 -4.71 -0.90
C ILE A 154 7.06 -5.12 0.42
N ALA A 155 8.02 -6.03 0.37
CA ALA A 155 8.72 -6.54 1.54
C ALA A 155 10.10 -7.10 1.15
N GLY A 156 11.09 -6.89 1.99
CA GLY A 156 12.42 -7.51 1.88
C GLY A 156 12.51 -8.83 2.65
N SER A 157 11.53 -9.14 3.49
CA SER A 157 11.48 -10.36 4.29
C SER A 157 10.08 -11.01 4.25
N TYR A 158 9.96 -12.18 4.84
CA TYR A 158 8.71 -12.94 4.88
C TYR A 158 7.55 -12.14 5.47
N VAL A 159 6.37 -12.24 4.83
CA VAL A 159 5.10 -11.71 5.31
C VAL A 159 4.08 -12.83 5.42
N ASP A 160 3.52 -13.02 6.61
CA ASP A 160 2.40 -13.94 6.83
C ASP A 160 1.11 -13.36 6.21
N MET A 161 0.59 -14.05 5.20
CA MET A 161 -0.62 -13.67 4.46
C MET A 161 -1.85 -14.45 4.88
N SER A 162 -1.73 -15.39 5.84
CA SER A 162 -2.80 -16.34 6.22
C SER A 162 -4.12 -15.67 6.58
N GLN A 163 -4.09 -14.43 7.08
CA GLN A 163 -5.27 -13.72 7.55
C GLN A 163 -6.08 -13.03 6.45
N TRP A 164 -5.60 -13.03 5.20
CA TRP A 164 -6.25 -12.29 4.12
C TRP A 164 -6.10 -12.90 2.73
N ILE A 165 -5.18 -13.85 2.51
CA ILE A 165 -4.87 -14.37 1.18
C ILE A 165 -6.11 -15.02 0.52
N ASP A 166 -6.93 -15.72 1.27
CA ASP A 166 -8.12 -16.38 0.76
C ASP A 166 -9.27 -15.41 0.41
N SER A 167 -9.11 -14.13 0.77
CA SER A 167 -10.10 -13.07 0.48
C SER A 167 -9.83 -12.31 -0.82
N VAL A 168 -8.74 -12.61 -1.54
CA VAL A 168 -8.28 -11.85 -2.72
C VAL A 168 -7.99 -12.73 -3.93
#